data_abb01338324ff5a7cd7e0b81c8d3159a
#
_entry.id   abb01338324ff5a7cd7e0b81c8d3159a
#
_cell.length_a   1.000
_cell.length_b   1.000
_cell.length_c   1.000
_cell.angle_alpha   90.00
_cell.angle_beta   90.00
_cell.angle_gamma   90.00
#
_symmetry.space_group_name_H-M   'P 1'
#
loop_
_entity.id
_entity.type
_entity.pdbx_description
1 polymer ?
#
loop_
_entity_poly.entity_id
_entity_poly.type
_entity_poly.pdbx_seq_one_letter_code
_entity_poly.pdbx_strand_id
1 'polypeptide(L)'
;MTEVSLGKTGITVNKNGFGALPIQRIPQDDAVKLVRRAFERGINFFDTARSYTDSEAKLGVALKGIREQVFIATKTPSVTAAGFWNDLETSLRLLQTDYIDIYQFHNPAFCPKPGDGSGLYEAMQQAREQ
;
A
#
# COMPACT_ATOMS: atom_id res chain seq x y z
N MET A 1 -2.66 -14.19 -17.86
CA MET A 1 -1.35 -13.85 -17.23
C MET A 1 -1.03 -14.82 -16.11
N THR A 2 0.26 -15.05 -15.84
CA THR A 2 0.68 -15.96 -14.78
C THR A 2 0.44 -15.34 -13.40
N GLU A 3 -0.19 -16.09 -12.53
CA GLU A 3 -0.40 -15.71 -11.13
C GLU A 3 0.66 -16.31 -10.22
N VAL A 4 0.95 -15.65 -9.13
CA VAL A 4 1.87 -16.10 -8.08
C VAL A 4 1.26 -15.87 -6.71
N SER A 5 1.52 -16.80 -5.79
CA SER A 5 1.13 -16.63 -4.40
C SER A 5 2.23 -15.92 -3.61
N LEU A 6 1.84 -14.97 -2.77
CA LEU A 6 2.77 -14.23 -1.93
C LEU A 6 3.03 -15.02 -0.64
N GLY A 7 4.01 -15.94 -0.71
CA GLY A 7 4.38 -16.77 0.43
C GLY A 7 3.19 -17.58 0.96
N LYS A 8 2.97 -17.49 2.27
CA LYS A 8 1.88 -18.19 2.98
C LYS A 8 0.71 -17.26 3.35
N THR A 9 0.59 -16.11 2.69
CA THR A 9 -0.43 -15.10 3.02
C THR A 9 -1.83 -15.45 2.53
N GLY A 10 -1.96 -16.38 1.59
CA GLY A 10 -3.22 -16.65 0.88
C GLY A 10 -3.51 -15.63 -0.24
N ILE A 11 -2.65 -14.62 -0.42
CA ILE A 11 -2.81 -13.61 -1.47
C ILE A 11 -2.19 -14.15 -2.77
N THR A 12 -3.00 -14.19 -3.82
CA THR A 12 -2.55 -14.58 -5.18
C THR A 12 -2.72 -13.38 -6.10
N VAL A 13 -1.65 -13.02 -6.78
CA VAL A 13 -1.59 -11.84 -7.65
C VAL A 13 -0.96 -12.18 -8.99
N ASN A 14 -1.20 -11.32 -9.99
CA ASN A 14 -0.42 -11.38 -11.22
C ASN A 14 1.07 -11.21 -10.91
N LYS A 15 1.93 -11.99 -11.55
CA LYS A 15 3.38 -11.89 -11.35
C LYS A 15 3.96 -10.51 -11.65
N ASN A 16 3.27 -9.72 -12.47
CA ASN A 16 3.64 -8.34 -12.75
C ASN A 16 2.82 -7.41 -11.85
N GLY A 17 3.48 -6.75 -10.91
CA GLY A 17 2.88 -5.70 -10.08
C GLY A 17 3.08 -4.31 -10.69
N PHE A 18 2.34 -3.35 -10.18
CA PHE A 18 2.43 -1.94 -10.57
C PHE A 18 3.10 -1.14 -9.45
N GLY A 19 4.31 -0.65 -9.69
CA GLY A 19 4.98 0.28 -8.79
C GLY A 19 4.49 1.70 -9.01
N ALA A 20 3.83 2.28 -8.02
CA ALA A 20 3.17 3.57 -8.15
C ALA A 20 4.03 4.78 -7.76
N LEU A 21 5.33 4.60 -7.52
CA LEU A 21 6.24 5.74 -7.30
C LEU A 21 6.24 6.73 -8.47
N PRO A 22 6.32 6.30 -9.75
CA PRO A 22 6.40 7.25 -10.86
C PRO A 22 5.13 8.08 -11.10
N ILE A 23 3.95 7.64 -10.66
CA ILE A 23 2.71 8.40 -10.92
C ILE A 23 2.64 9.73 -10.16
N GLN A 24 3.48 9.93 -9.15
CA GLN A 24 3.60 11.24 -8.49
C GLN A 24 4.11 12.35 -9.41
N ARG A 25 4.70 11.99 -10.55
CA ARG A 25 5.31 12.93 -11.50
C ARG A 25 4.40 13.33 -12.67
N ILE A 26 3.20 12.78 -12.73
CA ILE A 26 2.24 13.04 -13.80
C ILE A 26 0.92 13.59 -13.24
N PRO A 27 0.13 14.33 -14.03
CA PRO A 27 -1.18 14.80 -13.59
C PRO A 27 -2.10 13.67 -13.14
N GLN A 28 -3.02 13.98 -12.25
CA GLN A 28 -3.96 12.98 -11.69
C GLN A 28 -4.74 12.25 -12.78
N ASP A 29 -5.28 12.96 -13.76
CA ASP A 29 -6.07 12.34 -14.84
C ASP A 29 -5.26 11.31 -15.64
N ASP A 30 -3.99 11.62 -15.91
CA ASP A 30 -3.09 10.70 -16.62
C ASP A 30 -2.73 9.49 -15.75
N ALA A 31 -2.50 9.73 -14.46
CA ALA A 31 -2.25 8.64 -13.49
C ALA A 31 -3.45 7.69 -13.40
N VAL A 32 -4.66 8.22 -13.31
CA VAL A 32 -5.90 7.43 -13.28
C VAL A 32 -6.04 6.58 -14.54
N LYS A 33 -5.85 7.16 -15.71
CA LYS A 33 -5.90 6.44 -16.99
C LYS A 33 -4.88 5.30 -17.05
N LEU A 34 -3.65 5.58 -16.60
CA LEU A 34 -2.56 4.61 -16.61
C LEU A 34 -2.85 3.43 -15.67
N VAL A 35 -3.28 3.71 -14.45
CA VAL A 35 -3.61 2.68 -13.45
C VAL A 35 -4.79 1.83 -13.92
N ARG A 36 -5.85 2.46 -14.44
CA ARG A 36 -7.02 1.75 -14.99
C ARG A 36 -6.63 0.85 -16.15
N ARG A 37 -5.80 1.34 -17.07
CA ARG A 37 -5.31 0.53 -18.19
C ARG A 37 -4.47 -0.65 -17.73
N ALA A 38 -3.65 -0.47 -16.71
CA ALA A 38 -2.89 -1.56 -16.11
C ALA A 38 -3.82 -2.64 -15.53
N PHE A 39 -4.84 -2.23 -14.78
CA PHE A 39 -5.86 -3.13 -14.26
C PHE A 39 -6.60 -3.90 -15.37
N GLU A 40 -7.08 -3.19 -16.40
CA GLU A 40 -7.77 -3.80 -17.54
C GLU A 40 -6.92 -4.84 -18.28
N ARG A 41 -5.60 -4.73 -18.16
CA ARG A 41 -4.63 -5.69 -18.73
C ARG A 41 -4.21 -6.78 -17.76
N GLY A 42 -4.88 -6.89 -16.61
CA GLY A 42 -4.72 -7.98 -15.67
C GLY A 42 -3.78 -7.73 -14.50
N ILE A 43 -3.21 -6.52 -14.37
CA ILE A 43 -2.45 -6.15 -13.16
C ILE A 43 -3.42 -5.92 -12.02
N ASN A 44 -3.23 -6.65 -10.92
CA ASN A 44 -4.09 -6.58 -9.75
C ASN A 44 -3.32 -6.35 -8.44
N PHE A 45 -2.03 -5.98 -8.52
CA PHE A 45 -1.19 -5.67 -7.37
C PHE A 45 -0.54 -4.30 -7.57
N PHE A 46 -0.83 -3.36 -6.66
CA PHE A 46 -0.37 -1.97 -6.74
C PHE A 46 0.42 -1.63 -5.47
N ASP A 47 1.69 -1.28 -5.64
CA ASP A 47 2.60 -0.92 -4.56
C ASP A 47 2.82 0.59 -4.51
N THR A 48 2.60 1.19 -3.36
CA THR A 48 2.79 2.61 -3.09
C THR A 48 3.44 2.83 -1.73
N ALA A 49 3.47 4.07 -1.25
CA ALA A 49 3.98 4.43 0.06
C ALA A 49 3.45 5.79 0.51
N ARG A 50 3.39 5.97 1.84
CA ARG A 50 3.08 7.30 2.43
C ARG A 50 4.03 8.37 1.91
N SER A 51 5.32 8.02 1.73
CA SER A 51 6.37 8.94 1.28
C SER A 51 6.32 9.31 -0.21
N TYR A 52 5.46 8.67 -1.00
CA TYR A 52 5.36 8.97 -2.44
C TYR A 52 4.39 10.12 -2.73
N THR A 53 4.53 11.22 -2.02
CA THR A 53 3.76 12.46 -2.15
C THR A 53 2.24 12.23 -2.35
N ASP A 54 1.72 12.35 -3.57
CA ASP A 54 0.31 12.19 -3.90
C ASP A 54 -0.04 10.84 -4.56
N SER A 55 0.89 9.88 -4.58
CA SER A 55 0.67 8.58 -5.20
C SER A 55 -0.51 7.82 -4.59
N GLU A 56 -0.63 7.79 -3.26
CA GLU A 56 -1.76 7.15 -2.59
C GLU A 56 -3.09 7.79 -2.98
N ALA A 57 -3.16 9.12 -3.03
CA ALA A 57 -4.36 9.84 -3.43
C ALA A 57 -4.76 9.53 -4.89
N LYS A 58 -3.79 9.47 -5.79
CA LYS A 58 -4.02 9.11 -7.20
C LYS A 58 -4.51 7.68 -7.35
N LEU A 59 -3.91 6.74 -6.62
CA LEU A 59 -4.40 5.35 -6.59
C LEU A 59 -5.82 5.26 -6.02
N GLY A 60 -6.12 6.00 -4.96
CA GLY A 60 -7.46 6.03 -4.37
C GLY A 60 -8.53 6.43 -5.37
N VAL A 61 -8.27 7.45 -6.18
CA VAL A 61 -9.17 7.86 -7.26
C VAL A 61 -9.25 6.80 -8.36
N ALA A 62 -8.10 6.28 -8.79
CA ALA A 62 -8.02 5.33 -9.90
C ALA A 62 -8.69 3.99 -9.59
N LEU A 63 -8.58 3.50 -8.36
CA LEU A 63 -9.07 2.18 -7.94
C LEU A 63 -10.50 2.21 -7.35
N LYS A 64 -11.14 3.38 -7.34
CA LYS A 64 -12.52 3.50 -6.88
C LYS A 64 -13.45 2.60 -7.68
N GLY A 65 -14.26 1.81 -6.96
CA GLY A 65 -15.19 0.87 -7.58
C GLY A 65 -14.61 -0.48 -7.97
N ILE A 66 -13.29 -0.66 -7.87
CA ILE A 66 -12.62 -1.95 -8.14
C ILE A 66 -11.71 -2.40 -7.00
N ARG A 67 -11.82 -1.75 -5.82
CA ARG A 67 -10.94 -2.03 -4.67
C ARG A 67 -10.87 -3.51 -4.29
N GLU A 68 -11.98 -4.22 -4.34
CA GLU A 68 -12.07 -5.63 -3.98
C GLU A 68 -11.42 -6.57 -5.01
N GLN A 69 -11.11 -6.06 -6.21
CA GLN A 69 -10.51 -6.83 -7.29
C GLN A 69 -8.99 -6.66 -7.34
N VAL A 70 -8.42 -5.84 -6.46
CA VAL A 70 -6.98 -5.54 -6.44
C VAL A 70 -6.41 -5.67 -5.03
N PHE A 71 -5.10 -5.82 -4.97
CA PHE A 71 -4.33 -5.82 -3.73
C PHE A 71 -3.46 -4.58 -3.69
N ILE A 72 -3.46 -3.91 -2.54
CA ILE A 72 -2.67 -2.69 -2.32
C ILE A 72 -1.63 -2.94 -1.23
N ALA A 73 -0.37 -2.65 -1.56
CA ALA A 73 0.71 -2.55 -0.59
C ALA A 73 1.07 -1.08 -0.40
N THR A 74 1.19 -0.64 0.84
CA THR A 74 1.73 0.69 1.16
C THR A 74 2.67 0.61 2.37
N LYS A 75 3.30 1.74 2.73
CA LYS A 75 4.40 1.75 3.67
C LYS A 75 4.37 3.00 4.54
N THR A 76 4.83 2.85 5.78
CA THR A 76 5.06 3.96 6.70
C THR A 76 6.55 4.19 6.91
N PRO A 77 7.04 5.44 6.80
CA PRO A 77 8.41 5.79 7.18
C PRO A 77 8.56 6.08 8.67
N SER A 78 7.47 6.04 9.44
CA SER A 78 7.48 6.43 10.86
C SER A 78 8.33 5.51 11.70
N VAL A 79 8.98 6.12 12.70
CA VAL A 79 9.84 5.44 13.69
C VAL A 79 9.23 5.44 15.10
N THR A 80 7.98 5.91 15.23
CA THR A 80 7.21 5.94 16.48
C THR A 80 5.85 5.29 16.27
N ALA A 81 5.27 4.73 17.34
CA ALA A 81 3.94 4.14 17.27
C ALA A 81 2.87 5.20 16.90
N ALA A 82 2.95 6.39 17.46
CA ALA A 82 2.03 7.48 17.13
C ALA A 82 2.09 7.86 15.65
N GLY A 83 3.30 7.97 15.09
CA GLY A 83 3.50 8.23 13.66
C GLY A 83 2.97 7.09 12.78
N PHE A 84 3.19 5.84 13.19
CA PHE A 84 2.67 4.66 12.52
C PHE A 84 1.14 4.74 12.34
N TRP A 85 0.42 5.01 13.42
CA TRP A 85 -1.05 5.09 13.37
C TRP A 85 -1.53 6.28 12.54
N ASN A 86 -0.89 7.43 12.67
CA ASN A 86 -1.21 8.59 11.85
C ASN A 86 -1.01 8.33 10.36
N ASP A 87 0.09 7.67 10.00
CA ASP A 87 0.38 7.30 8.60
C ASP A 87 -0.65 6.30 8.07
N LEU A 88 -1.01 5.29 8.88
CA LEU A 88 -1.99 4.29 8.48
C LEU A 88 -3.37 4.93 8.22
N GLU A 89 -3.84 5.77 9.12
CA GLU A 89 -5.11 6.50 8.94
C GLU A 89 -5.07 7.40 7.70
N THR A 90 -3.96 8.08 7.48
CA THR A 90 -3.77 8.94 6.31
C THR A 90 -3.79 8.12 5.02
N SER A 91 -3.10 6.98 4.98
CA SER A 91 -3.08 6.09 3.84
C SER A 91 -4.47 5.54 3.53
N LEU A 92 -5.22 5.09 4.52
CA LEU A 92 -6.60 4.61 4.35
C LEU A 92 -7.49 5.70 3.75
N ARG A 93 -7.39 6.91 4.27
CA ARG A 93 -8.16 8.06 3.78
C ARG A 93 -7.81 8.42 2.35
N LEU A 94 -6.53 8.51 2.00
CA LEU A 94 -6.07 8.87 0.65
C LEU A 94 -6.36 7.78 -0.37
N LEU A 95 -6.19 6.53 0.01
CA LEU A 95 -6.52 5.36 -0.83
C LEU A 95 -8.04 5.12 -0.92
N GLN A 96 -8.85 5.86 -0.14
CA GLN A 96 -10.32 5.72 -0.12
C GLN A 96 -10.77 4.28 0.16
N THR A 97 -10.18 3.65 1.15
CA THR A 97 -10.44 2.26 1.53
C THR A 97 -10.40 2.12 3.05
N ASP A 98 -11.03 1.10 3.57
CA ASP A 98 -11.03 0.77 4.99
C ASP A 98 -10.04 -0.36 5.34
N TYR A 99 -9.31 -0.87 4.35
CA TYR A 99 -8.30 -1.90 4.57
C TYR A 99 -7.13 -1.81 3.58
N ILE A 100 -5.97 -2.28 4.01
CA ILE A 100 -4.75 -2.42 3.21
C ILE A 100 -4.35 -3.90 3.24
N ASP A 101 -3.98 -4.46 2.10
CA ASP A 101 -3.62 -5.88 2.01
C ASP A 101 -2.22 -6.17 2.55
N ILE A 102 -1.26 -5.28 2.28
CA ILE A 102 0.12 -5.41 2.75
C ILE A 102 0.59 -4.05 3.27
N TYR A 103 0.94 -4.01 4.57
CA TYR A 103 1.50 -2.81 5.18
C TYR A 103 2.93 -3.05 5.64
N GLN A 104 3.84 -2.13 5.32
CA GLN A 104 5.28 -2.33 5.48
C GLN A 104 5.93 -1.14 6.18
N PHE A 105 7.06 -1.37 6.84
CA PHE A 105 7.99 -0.30 7.21
C PHE A 105 8.81 0.10 5.99
N HIS A 106 8.93 1.40 5.74
CA HIS A 106 9.60 1.94 4.56
C HIS A 106 11.10 2.13 4.83
N ASN A 107 11.93 1.23 4.32
CA ASN A 107 13.40 1.26 4.46
C ASN A 107 13.84 1.57 5.90
N PRO A 108 13.36 0.83 6.92
CA PRO A 108 13.69 1.15 8.30
C PRO A 108 15.18 0.99 8.57
N ALA A 109 15.75 1.89 9.39
CA ALA A 109 17.14 1.81 9.81
C ALA A 109 17.40 0.68 10.80
N PHE A 110 16.34 0.10 11.39
CA PHE A 110 16.38 -1.03 12.30
C PHE A 110 15.18 -1.94 12.06
N CYS A 111 15.30 -3.19 12.47
CA CYS A 111 14.17 -4.12 12.41
C CYS A 111 13.37 -4.03 13.70
N PRO A 112 12.12 -3.53 13.69
CA PRO A 112 11.29 -3.50 14.88
C PRO A 112 11.09 -4.89 15.49
N LYS A 113 11.23 -5.00 16.80
CA LYS A 113 11.12 -6.24 17.55
C LYS A 113 10.16 -6.07 18.73
N PRO A 114 9.57 -7.16 19.22
CA PRO A 114 8.73 -7.10 20.42
C PRO A 114 9.50 -6.49 21.60
N GLY A 115 8.91 -5.49 22.25
CA GLY A 115 9.48 -4.88 23.45
C GLY A 115 10.75 -4.05 23.24
N ASP A 116 11.04 -3.62 22.02
CA ASP A 116 12.26 -2.82 21.72
C ASP A 116 12.16 -1.33 22.16
N GLY A 117 11.02 -0.94 22.72
CA GLY A 117 10.77 0.43 23.18
C GLY A 117 10.19 1.35 22.13
N SER A 118 10.21 1.01 20.83
CA SER A 118 9.62 1.82 19.78
C SER A 118 8.09 1.67 19.68
N GLY A 119 7.55 0.53 20.11
CA GLY A 119 6.14 0.18 19.96
C GLY A 119 5.72 -0.15 18.53
N LEU A 120 6.64 -0.17 17.58
CA LEU A 120 6.32 -0.38 16.16
C LEU A 120 5.90 -1.82 15.85
N TYR A 121 6.55 -2.80 16.48
CA TYR A 121 6.17 -4.21 16.29
C TYR A 121 4.75 -4.46 16.79
N GLU A 122 4.45 -3.99 17.99
CA GLU A 122 3.13 -4.11 18.61
C GLU A 122 2.05 -3.37 17.78
N ALA A 123 2.36 -2.17 17.28
CA ALA A 123 1.45 -1.43 16.41
C ALA A 123 1.14 -2.20 15.12
N MET A 124 2.16 -2.80 14.50
CA MET A 124 1.98 -3.59 13.28
C MET A 124 1.13 -4.85 13.54
N GLN A 125 1.35 -5.54 14.66
CA GLN A 125 0.51 -6.67 15.05
C GLN A 125 -0.95 -6.26 15.25
N GLN A 126 -1.17 -5.18 15.99
CA GLN A 126 -2.52 -4.67 16.25
C GLN A 126 -3.22 -4.25 14.96
N ALA A 127 -2.52 -3.57 14.06
CA ALA A 127 -3.06 -3.19 12.76
C ALA A 127 -3.49 -4.40 11.92
N ARG A 128 -2.71 -5.49 11.98
CA ARG A 128 -3.03 -6.73 11.26
C ARG A 128 -4.30 -7.41 11.80
N GLU A 129 -4.60 -7.26 13.07
CA GLU A 129 -5.76 -7.87 13.74
C GLU A 129 -7.06 -7.09 13.51
N GLN A 130 -6.99 -5.84 13.07
CA GLN A 130 -8.13 -4.99 12.75
C GLN A 130 -8.58 -5.15 11.30
#